data_b3a4a93bb57839e7aa63474f890eac2f
#
_entry.id   b3a4a93bb57839e7aa63474f890eac2f
#
_cell.length_a   1.000
_cell.length_b   1.000
_cell.length_c   1.000
_cell.angle_alpha   90.00
_cell.angle_beta   90.00
_cell.angle_gamma   90.00
#
_symmetry.space_group_name_H-M   'P 1'
#
loop_
_entity.id
_entity.type
_entity.pdbx_description
1 polymer ?
#
loop_
_entity_poly.entity_id
_entity_poly.type
_entity_poly.pdbx_seq_one_letter_code
_entity_poly.pdbx_strand_id
1 'polypeptide(L)'
;KPNAGKSSLINKIAGEERVIVSDIAGTTRDSTDTVIENEYGKFVFIDTAGIRKKSKVTEKIEHYSVLRAYMAVDRADVCVIMLDASEGFTEQDSKVAGYAHEQGKACVVAVNKWDLIEKNDKTMQEFRTKLENDFSFMSYVPFVFISAKTGQRINKLYELIKFTYGQNSMRISTGMLNDVLAYATTRVQPPSDKGRRLKIYYITQPSTKPPTFVIFVNRA
;
A
#
# COMPACT_ATOMS: atom_id res chain seq x y z
N LYS A 1 7.56 3.18 -11.07
CA LYS A 1 8.02 2.75 -12.39
C LYS A 1 7.38 3.60 -13.48
N PRO A 2 8.09 4.07 -14.50
CA PRO A 2 7.48 4.68 -15.68
C PRO A 2 6.59 3.64 -16.40
N ASN A 3 5.55 4.12 -17.09
CA ASN A 3 4.64 3.32 -17.93
C ASN A 3 3.75 2.27 -17.22
N ALA A 4 3.79 2.11 -15.91
CA ALA A 4 2.87 1.23 -15.18
C ALA A 4 1.38 1.68 -15.26
N GLY A 5 1.12 2.85 -15.85
CA GLY A 5 -0.23 3.38 -16.08
C GLY A 5 -0.75 4.31 -14.99
N LYS A 6 0.13 4.88 -14.14
CA LYS A 6 -0.26 5.85 -13.10
C LYS A 6 -1.05 7.04 -13.67
N SER A 7 -0.54 7.66 -14.73
CA SER A 7 -1.22 8.77 -15.40
C SER A 7 -2.57 8.36 -15.99
N SER A 8 -2.63 7.17 -16.57
CA SER A 8 -3.88 6.63 -17.13
C SER A 8 -4.91 6.39 -16.04
N LEU A 9 -4.50 5.89 -14.87
CA LEU A 9 -5.38 5.69 -13.72
C LEU A 9 -5.95 7.03 -13.22
N ILE A 10 -5.10 8.01 -12.97
CA ILE A 10 -5.54 9.33 -12.49
C ILE A 10 -6.45 10.02 -13.51
N ASN A 11 -6.12 9.97 -14.81
CA ASN A 11 -6.96 10.55 -15.85
C ASN A 11 -8.31 9.84 -15.97
N LYS A 12 -8.33 8.50 -15.84
CA LYS A 12 -9.58 7.73 -15.85
C LYS A 12 -10.46 8.11 -14.67
N ILE A 13 -9.90 8.14 -13.48
CA ILE A 13 -10.60 8.53 -12.25
C ILE A 13 -11.11 9.97 -12.34
N ALA A 14 -10.29 10.92 -12.81
CA ALA A 14 -10.66 12.33 -12.93
C ALA A 14 -11.69 12.60 -14.02
N GLY A 15 -11.84 11.71 -15.00
CA GLY A 15 -12.80 11.82 -16.10
C GLY A 15 -14.16 11.17 -15.84
N GLU A 16 -14.43 10.65 -14.65
CA GLU A 16 -15.73 10.05 -14.30
C GLU A 16 -16.76 11.16 -13.96
N GLU A 17 -17.99 11.05 -14.45
CA GLU A 17 -19.05 12.09 -14.35
C GLU A 17 -19.43 12.48 -12.91
N ARG A 18 -19.14 11.64 -11.93
CA ARG A 18 -19.49 11.83 -10.50
C ARG A 18 -18.28 12.19 -9.63
N VAL A 19 -17.21 12.71 -10.23
CA VAL A 19 -15.97 13.02 -9.54
C VAL A 19 -15.70 14.52 -9.53
N ILE A 20 -15.52 15.08 -8.34
CA ILE A 20 -15.04 16.46 -8.18
C ILE A 20 -13.51 16.42 -8.09
N VAL A 21 -12.87 17.15 -8.98
CA VAL A 21 -11.39 17.22 -9.04
C VAL A 21 -10.94 18.64 -8.75
N SER A 22 -10.01 18.80 -7.83
CA SER A 22 -9.33 20.06 -7.60
C SER A 22 -7.82 19.83 -7.42
N ASP A 23 -7.02 20.75 -7.93
CA ASP A 23 -5.57 20.71 -7.75
C ASP A 23 -5.18 21.55 -6.53
N ILE A 24 -4.33 20.99 -5.68
CA ILE A 24 -3.74 21.69 -4.55
C ILE A 24 -2.25 21.86 -4.85
N ALA A 25 -1.74 23.10 -4.76
CA ALA A 25 -0.31 23.35 -4.82
C ALA A 25 0.36 22.61 -3.63
N GLY A 26 1.24 21.68 -3.94
CA GLY A 26 2.01 20.95 -2.91
C GLY A 26 2.95 21.90 -2.15
N THR A 27 3.37 21.49 -0.98
CA THR A 27 4.31 22.24 -0.11
C THR A 27 5.73 22.34 -0.68
N THR A 28 6.05 21.62 -1.74
CA THR A 28 7.30 21.70 -2.49
C THR A 28 7.06 22.32 -3.86
N ARG A 29 7.96 23.17 -4.33
CA ARG A 29 7.85 24.01 -5.55
C ARG A 29 7.42 23.29 -6.84
N ASP A 30 7.49 21.95 -6.88
CA ASP A 30 7.26 21.12 -8.07
C ASP A 30 6.21 20.01 -7.91
N SER A 31 5.55 19.86 -6.74
CA SER A 31 4.55 18.80 -6.52
C SER A 31 3.13 19.38 -6.58
N THR A 32 2.32 18.89 -7.48
CA THR A 32 0.87 19.10 -7.49
C THR A 32 0.18 17.85 -6.98
N ASP A 33 -0.63 18.02 -5.95
CA ASP A 33 -1.51 16.98 -5.45
C ASP A 33 -2.89 17.16 -6.08
N THR A 34 -3.60 16.10 -6.34
CA THR A 34 -4.96 16.14 -6.91
C THR A 34 -5.93 15.58 -5.89
N VAL A 35 -6.89 16.41 -5.49
CA VAL A 35 -8.03 15.97 -4.68
C VAL A 35 -9.09 15.39 -5.59
N ILE A 36 -9.55 14.20 -5.24
CA ILE A 36 -10.63 13.50 -5.91
C ILE A 36 -11.68 13.14 -4.86
N GLU A 37 -12.91 13.62 -5.09
CA GLU A 37 -14.06 13.32 -4.24
C GLU A 37 -15.12 12.58 -5.06
N ASN A 38 -15.53 11.41 -4.58
CA ASN A 38 -16.50 10.54 -5.23
C ASN A 38 -17.34 9.78 -4.18
N GLU A 39 -18.16 8.83 -4.62
CA GLU A 39 -19.02 8.01 -3.75
C GLU A 39 -18.23 7.17 -2.70
N TYR A 40 -16.94 6.89 -2.95
CA TYR A 40 -16.06 6.18 -2.02
C TYR A 40 -15.45 7.08 -0.96
N GLY A 41 -15.48 8.40 -1.15
CA GLY A 41 -14.96 9.41 -0.22
C GLY A 41 -14.04 10.41 -0.89
N LYS A 42 -13.28 11.12 -0.06
CA LYS A 42 -12.31 12.13 -0.48
C LYS A 42 -10.89 11.59 -0.38
N PHE A 43 -10.16 11.65 -1.48
CA PHE A 43 -8.79 11.17 -1.63
C PHE A 43 -7.87 12.27 -2.12
N VAL A 44 -6.66 12.34 -1.59
CA VAL A 44 -5.60 13.21 -2.08
C VAL A 44 -4.55 12.34 -2.77
N PHE A 45 -4.46 12.45 -4.08
CA PHE A 45 -3.42 11.77 -4.85
C PHE A 45 -2.16 12.64 -4.88
N ILE A 46 -1.09 12.14 -4.30
CA ILE A 46 0.17 12.86 -4.08
C ILE A 46 1.06 12.75 -5.31
N ASP A 47 1.77 13.85 -5.64
CA ASP A 47 2.75 13.96 -6.74
C ASP A 47 2.17 13.64 -8.12
N THR A 48 1.02 14.22 -8.44
CA THR A 48 0.38 14.04 -9.75
C THR A 48 0.98 14.89 -10.87
N ALA A 49 1.85 15.86 -10.57
CA ALA A 49 2.50 16.74 -11.57
C ALA A 49 3.38 15.97 -12.55
N GLY A 50 4.17 15.01 -12.07
CA GLY A 50 4.94 14.09 -12.92
C GLY A 50 4.07 13.15 -13.75
N ILE A 51 2.81 12.99 -13.37
CA ILE A 51 1.82 12.15 -14.02
C ILE A 51 1.17 12.86 -15.20
N ARG A 52 0.88 14.17 -15.09
CA ARG A 52 0.17 14.96 -16.11
C ARG A 52 1.07 15.50 -17.24
N LYS A 53 2.34 15.81 -16.95
CA LYS A 53 3.28 16.26 -17.98
C LYS A 53 3.93 15.07 -18.68
N LYS A 54 3.46 14.77 -19.91
CA LYS A 54 4.23 13.94 -20.85
C LYS A 54 5.50 14.70 -21.23
N SER A 55 6.57 14.59 -20.45
CA SER A 55 7.87 15.09 -20.87
C SER A 55 8.68 13.96 -21.50
N LYS A 56 9.08 14.14 -22.74
CA LYS A 56 10.20 13.43 -23.38
C LYS A 56 11.43 13.74 -22.55
N VAL A 57 11.91 12.81 -21.75
CA VAL A 57 13.13 13.03 -21.00
C VAL A 57 13.92 11.76 -20.78
N THR A 58 15.18 11.88 -21.10
CA THR A 58 16.30 10.97 -21.17
C THR A 58 16.79 10.43 -19.79
N GLU A 59 17.56 9.38 -19.81
CA GLU A 59 18.17 8.52 -18.76
C GLU A 59 18.61 9.13 -17.40
N LYS A 60 18.84 10.42 -17.28
CA LYS A 60 19.15 11.07 -15.99
C LYS A 60 17.98 11.14 -15.00
N ILE A 61 16.80 10.69 -15.39
CA ILE A 61 15.54 10.88 -14.64
C ILE A 61 15.19 9.69 -13.75
N GLU A 62 15.83 8.56 -13.90
CA GLU A 62 15.49 7.39 -13.05
C GLU A 62 15.79 7.65 -11.57
N HIS A 63 16.96 8.23 -11.25
CA HIS A 63 17.30 8.57 -9.86
C HIS A 63 16.34 9.61 -9.26
N TYR A 64 15.98 10.65 -10.01
CA TYR A 64 14.99 11.64 -9.56
C TYR A 64 13.59 11.04 -9.40
N SER A 65 13.23 10.05 -10.23
CA SER A 65 11.96 9.35 -10.17
C SER A 65 11.82 8.51 -8.89
N VAL A 66 12.89 7.83 -8.46
CA VAL A 66 12.91 7.03 -7.22
C VAL A 66 12.84 7.94 -5.99
N LEU A 67 13.63 9.02 -5.96
CA LEU A 67 13.60 9.97 -4.86
C LEU A 67 12.22 10.62 -4.69
N ARG A 68 11.58 11.02 -5.79
CA ARG A 68 10.20 11.53 -5.76
C ARG A 68 9.21 10.49 -5.24
N ALA A 69 9.38 9.22 -5.62
CA ALA A 69 8.55 8.14 -5.11
C ALA A 69 8.70 8.00 -3.59
N TYR A 70 9.91 8.08 -3.05
CA TYR A 70 10.15 8.04 -1.61
C TYR A 70 9.51 9.24 -0.88
N MET A 71 9.68 10.46 -1.40
CA MET A 71 9.03 11.66 -0.84
C MET A 71 7.51 11.56 -0.87
N ALA A 72 6.93 10.94 -1.91
CA ALA A 72 5.50 10.69 -1.98
C ALA A 72 5.05 9.63 -0.95
N VAL A 73 5.84 8.57 -0.76
CA VAL A 73 5.62 7.54 0.27
C VAL A 73 5.60 8.18 1.66
N ASP A 74 6.56 9.05 1.98
CA ASP A 74 6.65 9.69 3.30
C ASP A 74 5.39 10.48 3.66
N ARG A 75 4.77 11.12 2.67
CA ARG A 75 3.55 11.93 2.83
C ARG A 75 2.25 11.12 2.78
N ALA A 76 2.29 9.91 2.22
CA ALA A 76 1.10 9.10 1.99
C ALA A 76 0.63 8.38 3.26
N ASP A 77 -0.70 8.25 3.42
CA ASP A 77 -1.31 7.30 4.35
C ASP A 77 -1.37 5.89 3.75
N VAL A 78 -1.64 5.80 2.44
CA VAL A 78 -1.74 4.54 1.69
C VAL A 78 -0.91 4.62 0.42
N CYS A 79 -0.05 3.65 0.20
CA CYS A 79 0.76 3.51 -1.00
C CYS A 79 0.12 2.53 -1.98
N VAL A 80 -0.28 2.99 -3.16
CA VAL A 80 -0.73 2.14 -4.25
C VAL A 80 0.45 1.78 -5.14
N ILE A 81 0.94 0.55 -5.03
CA ILE A 81 2.06 0.02 -5.82
C ILE A 81 1.49 -0.49 -7.13
N MET A 82 1.75 0.23 -8.22
CA MET A 82 1.24 -0.13 -9.54
C MET A 82 2.23 -1.00 -10.29
N LEU A 83 1.80 -2.20 -10.67
CA LEU A 83 2.53 -3.13 -11.52
C LEU A 83 1.93 -3.15 -12.93
N ASP A 84 2.76 -3.39 -13.92
CA ASP A 84 2.32 -3.72 -15.27
C ASP A 84 2.15 -5.24 -15.39
N ALA A 85 0.94 -5.72 -15.71
CA ALA A 85 0.68 -7.16 -15.81
C ALA A 85 1.53 -7.85 -16.88
N SER A 86 1.92 -7.14 -17.94
CA SER A 86 2.75 -7.69 -19.03
C SER A 86 4.24 -7.81 -18.67
N GLU A 87 4.72 -6.99 -17.72
CA GLU A 87 6.13 -6.99 -17.29
C GLU A 87 6.33 -7.74 -15.96
N GLY A 88 5.29 -7.78 -15.12
CA GLY A 88 5.33 -8.37 -13.80
C GLY A 88 6.07 -7.51 -12.77
N PHE A 89 6.54 -8.17 -11.69
CA PHE A 89 7.27 -7.54 -10.59
C PHE A 89 8.75 -7.33 -10.95
N THR A 90 9.25 -6.14 -10.68
CA THR A 90 10.63 -5.75 -11.02
C THR A 90 11.41 -5.33 -9.77
N GLU A 91 12.75 -5.30 -9.88
CA GLU A 91 13.62 -4.83 -8.78
C GLU A 91 13.28 -3.41 -8.32
N GLN A 92 12.91 -2.52 -9.25
CA GLN A 92 12.49 -1.16 -8.90
C GLN A 92 11.18 -1.14 -8.10
N ASP A 93 10.24 -2.03 -8.45
CA ASP A 93 8.99 -2.17 -7.70
C ASP A 93 9.26 -2.70 -6.28
N SER A 94 10.19 -3.66 -6.15
CA SER A 94 10.65 -4.19 -4.87
C SER A 94 11.25 -3.11 -3.97
N LYS A 95 12.12 -2.24 -4.51
CA LYS A 95 12.75 -1.15 -3.74
C LYS A 95 11.72 -0.16 -3.21
N VAL A 96 10.74 0.25 -4.03
CA VAL A 96 9.70 1.20 -3.60
C VAL A 96 8.73 0.54 -2.63
N ALA A 97 8.35 -0.72 -2.86
CA ALA A 97 7.48 -1.47 -1.96
C ALA A 97 8.16 -1.72 -0.61
N GLY A 98 9.44 -2.11 -0.62
CA GLY A 98 10.25 -2.30 0.58
C GLY A 98 10.34 -1.03 1.40
N TYR A 99 10.61 0.11 0.77
CA TYR A 99 10.62 1.41 1.45
C TYR A 99 9.27 1.74 2.09
N ALA A 100 8.16 1.55 1.37
CA ALA A 100 6.82 1.79 1.93
C ALA A 100 6.53 0.87 3.14
N HIS A 101 6.99 -0.39 3.08
CA HIS A 101 6.89 -1.35 4.19
C HIS A 101 7.70 -0.89 5.41
N GLU A 102 8.97 -0.52 5.23
CA GLU A 102 9.86 -0.04 6.29
C GLU A 102 9.32 1.23 6.97
N GLN A 103 8.67 2.11 6.19
CA GLN A 103 7.99 3.31 6.72
C GLN A 103 6.64 2.99 7.38
N GLY A 104 6.23 1.74 7.47
CA GLY A 104 4.96 1.31 8.09
C GLY A 104 3.71 1.84 7.38
N LYS A 105 3.80 2.14 6.07
CA LYS A 105 2.66 2.64 5.29
C LYS A 105 1.68 1.53 4.98
N ALA A 106 0.39 1.85 4.96
CA ALA A 106 -0.60 0.96 4.38
C ALA A 106 -0.32 0.80 2.88
N CYS A 107 -0.40 -0.42 2.36
CA CYS A 107 -0.07 -0.71 0.97
C CYS A 107 -1.16 -1.50 0.27
N VAL A 108 -1.37 -1.21 -1.02
CA VAL A 108 -2.22 -1.97 -1.94
C VAL A 108 -1.43 -2.19 -3.22
N VAL A 109 -1.42 -3.41 -3.74
CA VAL A 109 -0.79 -3.69 -5.04
C VAL A 109 -1.86 -3.72 -6.13
N ALA A 110 -1.74 -2.84 -7.11
CA ALA A 110 -2.62 -2.73 -8.26
C ALA A 110 -1.91 -3.26 -9.51
N VAL A 111 -2.31 -4.43 -9.97
CA VAL A 111 -1.82 -5.06 -11.22
C VAL A 111 -2.63 -4.48 -12.36
N ASN A 112 -2.03 -3.52 -13.07
CA ASN A 112 -2.67 -2.78 -14.15
C ASN A 112 -2.43 -3.42 -15.52
N LYS A 113 -3.15 -2.95 -16.52
CA LYS A 113 -3.18 -3.46 -17.89
C LYS A 113 -3.71 -4.91 -17.98
N TRP A 114 -4.57 -5.26 -17.04
CA TRP A 114 -5.17 -6.60 -17.00
C TRP A 114 -6.02 -6.92 -18.23
N ASP A 115 -6.42 -5.91 -18.98
CA ASP A 115 -7.11 -6.03 -20.27
C ASP A 115 -6.24 -6.63 -21.38
N LEU A 116 -4.91 -6.54 -21.26
CA LEU A 116 -3.97 -7.05 -22.27
C LEU A 116 -3.55 -8.51 -22.05
N ILE A 117 -3.90 -9.09 -20.90
CA ILE A 117 -3.51 -10.45 -20.56
C ILE A 117 -4.52 -11.44 -21.16
N GLU A 118 -4.03 -12.42 -21.90
CA GLU A 118 -4.82 -13.58 -22.30
C GLU A 118 -5.20 -14.40 -21.08
N LYS A 119 -6.50 -14.69 -20.95
CA LYS A 119 -7.07 -15.28 -19.75
C LYS A 119 -7.61 -16.66 -20.01
N ASN A 120 -7.22 -17.58 -19.14
CA ASN A 120 -7.86 -18.86 -18.93
C ASN A 120 -8.36 -18.95 -17.47
N ASP A 121 -8.99 -20.04 -17.09
CA ASP A 121 -9.57 -20.23 -15.76
C ASP A 121 -8.54 -20.15 -14.61
N LYS A 122 -7.25 -20.38 -14.91
CA LYS A 122 -6.16 -20.43 -13.94
C LYS A 122 -5.29 -19.15 -13.92
N THR A 123 -5.35 -18.32 -14.96
CA THR A 123 -4.46 -17.16 -15.14
C THR A 123 -4.41 -16.25 -13.90
N MET A 124 -5.57 -15.92 -13.33
CA MET A 124 -5.61 -15.03 -12.16
C MET A 124 -4.98 -15.67 -10.93
N GLN A 125 -5.19 -16.96 -10.73
CA GLN A 125 -4.62 -17.69 -9.59
C GLN A 125 -3.10 -17.83 -9.73
N GLU A 126 -2.61 -18.13 -10.93
CA GLU A 126 -1.17 -18.23 -11.20
C GLU A 126 -0.46 -16.89 -10.98
N PHE A 127 -1.03 -15.78 -11.47
CA PHE A 127 -0.54 -14.44 -11.20
C PHE A 127 -0.52 -14.12 -9.71
N ARG A 128 -1.60 -14.46 -8.99
CA ARG A 128 -1.68 -14.24 -7.55
C ARG A 128 -0.59 -14.99 -6.82
N THR A 129 -0.43 -16.29 -7.08
CA THR A 129 0.60 -17.12 -6.42
C THR A 129 2.01 -16.58 -6.69
N LYS A 130 2.28 -16.15 -7.94
CA LYS A 130 3.57 -15.52 -8.27
C LYS A 130 3.79 -14.24 -7.45
N LEU A 131 2.79 -13.35 -7.42
CA LEU A 131 2.88 -12.10 -6.65
C LEU A 131 3.01 -12.34 -5.14
N GLU A 132 2.32 -13.32 -4.58
CA GLU A 132 2.45 -13.70 -3.16
C GLU A 132 3.88 -14.14 -2.83
N ASN A 133 4.56 -14.83 -3.74
CA ASN A 133 5.97 -15.17 -3.60
C ASN A 133 6.88 -13.94 -3.74
N ASP A 134 6.64 -13.10 -4.74
CA ASP A 134 7.41 -11.87 -5.00
C ASP A 134 7.27 -10.86 -3.84
N PHE A 135 6.11 -10.80 -3.20
CA PHE A 135 5.79 -9.95 -2.05
C PHE A 135 5.83 -10.71 -0.71
N SER A 136 6.59 -11.79 -0.59
CA SER A 136 6.69 -12.58 0.64
C SER A 136 7.08 -11.74 1.87
N PHE A 137 7.86 -10.68 1.69
CA PHE A 137 8.22 -9.70 2.73
C PHE A 137 7.04 -8.80 3.15
N MET A 138 5.95 -8.77 2.38
CA MET A 138 4.71 -8.03 2.64
C MET A 138 3.49 -8.93 2.45
N SER A 139 3.48 -10.12 3.03
CA SER A 139 2.43 -11.15 2.85
C SER A 139 1.01 -10.68 3.19
N TYR A 140 0.87 -9.58 3.93
CA TYR A 140 -0.39 -8.96 4.31
C TYR A 140 -0.99 -8.05 3.24
N VAL A 141 -0.24 -7.69 2.19
CA VAL A 141 -0.69 -6.70 1.21
C VAL A 141 -1.79 -7.27 0.30
N PRO A 142 -2.92 -6.59 0.12
CA PRO A 142 -3.94 -7.01 -0.81
C PRO A 142 -3.57 -6.67 -2.26
N PHE A 143 -3.98 -7.56 -3.19
CA PHE A 143 -3.81 -7.41 -4.62
C PHE A 143 -5.13 -7.11 -5.30
N VAL A 144 -5.11 -6.23 -6.30
CA VAL A 144 -6.23 -5.99 -7.22
C VAL A 144 -5.76 -5.95 -8.67
N PHE A 145 -6.47 -6.64 -9.55
CA PHE A 145 -6.18 -6.65 -10.99
C PHE A 145 -7.11 -5.65 -11.68
N ILE A 146 -6.53 -4.59 -12.24
CA ILE A 146 -7.28 -3.46 -12.81
C ILE A 146 -6.91 -3.22 -14.28
N SER A 147 -7.75 -2.47 -14.96
CA SER A 147 -7.38 -1.78 -16.20
C SER A 147 -7.69 -0.31 -16.07
N ALA A 148 -6.66 0.51 -15.96
CA ALA A 148 -6.79 1.96 -15.97
C ALA A 148 -7.32 2.51 -17.31
N LYS A 149 -7.16 1.75 -18.41
CA LYS A 149 -7.67 2.10 -19.74
C LYS A 149 -9.18 1.94 -19.81
N THR A 150 -9.70 0.80 -19.37
CA THR A 150 -11.13 0.47 -19.49
C THR A 150 -11.95 0.89 -18.26
N GLY A 151 -11.31 1.15 -17.12
CA GLY A 151 -11.96 1.41 -15.84
C GLY A 151 -12.26 0.14 -15.03
N GLN A 152 -11.85 -1.04 -15.52
CA GLN A 152 -12.15 -2.31 -14.89
C GLN A 152 -11.61 -2.37 -13.46
N ARG A 153 -12.48 -2.63 -12.48
CA ARG A 153 -12.20 -2.83 -11.05
C ARG A 153 -11.52 -1.64 -10.33
N ILE A 154 -11.66 -0.41 -10.85
CA ILE A 154 -11.20 0.78 -10.13
C ILE A 154 -12.01 0.98 -8.83
N ASN A 155 -13.32 0.68 -8.83
CA ASN A 155 -14.14 0.65 -7.63
C ASN A 155 -13.53 -0.24 -6.53
N LYS A 156 -13.06 -1.43 -6.92
CA LYS A 156 -12.42 -2.37 -5.98
C LYS A 156 -11.11 -1.84 -5.42
N LEU A 157 -10.36 -1.06 -6.21
CA LEU A 157 -9.17 -0.37 -5.73
C LEU A 157 -9.49 0.63 -4.62
N TYR A 158 -10.56 1.44 -4.78
CA TYR A 158 -11.00 2.36 -3.73
C TYR A 158 -11.42 1.63 -2.45
N GLU A 159 -12.17 0.55 -2.56
CA GLU A 159 -12.54 -0.27 -1.40
C GLU A 159 -11.31 -0.78 -0.65
N LEU A 160 -10.29 -1.28 -1.37
CA LEU A 160 -9.06 -1.76 -0.77
C LEU A 160 -8.23 -0.63 -0.13
N ILE A 161 -8.16 0.55 -0.75
CA ILE A 161 -7.51 1.73 -0.15
C ILE A 161 -8.18 2.08 1.19
N LYS A 162 -9.51 2.15 1.23
CA LYS A 162 -10.25 2.42 2.48
C LYS A 162 -10.04 1.34 3.53
N PHE A 163 -10.09 0.08 3.12
CA PHE A 163 -9.87 -1.06 4.01
C PHE A 163 -8.47 -1.02 4.62
N THR A 164 -7.42 -0.89 3.82
CA THR A 164 -6.04 -0.86 4.31
C THR A 164 -5.74 0.36 5.17
N TYR A 165 -6.29 1.53 4.82
CA TYR A 165 -6.23 2.71 5.67
C TYR A 165 -6.88 2.45 7.04
N GLY A 166 -8.07 1.85 7.05
CA GLY A 166 -8.79 1.49 8.27
C GLY A 166 -7.99 0.52 9.14
N GLN A 167 -7.40 -0.53 8.54
CA GLN A 167 -6.55 -1.48 9.25
C GLN A 167 -5.32 -0.80 9.86
N ASN A 168 -4.64 0.05 9.09
CA ASN A 168 -3.43 0.76 9.55
C ASN A 168 -3.74 1.82 10.63
N SER A 169 -4.96 2.33 10.66
CA SER A 169 -5.43 3.34 11.62
C SER A 169 -6.12 2.74 12.85
N MET A 170 -6.32 1.42 12.86
CA MET A 170 -7.11 0.75 13.88
C MET A 170 -6.50 0.91 15.26
N ARG A 171 -7.33 1.34 16.22
CA ARG A 171 -7.00 1.40 17.63
C ARG A 171 -7.71 0.27 18.37
N ILE A 172 -6.94 -0.60 19.00
CA ILE A 172 -7.45 -1.70 19.83
C ILE A 172 -7.34 -1.31 21.30
N SER A 173 -8.39 -1.53 22.08
CA SER A 173 -8.36 -1.22 23.49
C SER A 173 -7.37 -2.12 24.25
N THR A 174 -6.73 -1.56 25.30
CA THR A 174 -5.79 -2.32 26.13
C THR A 174 -6.44 -3.56 26.76
N GLY A 175 -7.73 -3.48 27.15
CA GLY A 175 -8.48 -4.61 27.66
C GLY A 175 -8.53 -5.76 26.65
N MET A 176 -9.02 -5.49 25.43
CA MET A 176 -9.11 -6.49 24.36
C MET A 176 -7.74 -7.09 24.03
N LEU A 177 -6.67 -6.28 23.98
CA LEU A 177 -5.31 -6.80 23.74
C LEU A 177 -4.88 -7.77 24.84
N ASN A 178 -5.17 -7.47 26.10
CA ASN A 178 -4.79 -8.32 27.23
C ASN A 178 -5.66 -9.59 27.29
N ASP A 179 -6.93 -9.53 26.89
CA ASP A 179 -7.78 -10.72 26.75
C ASP A 179 -7.21 -11.67 25.70
N VAL A 180 -6.80 -11.14 24.53
CA VAL A 180 -6.13 -11.92 23.47
C VAL A 180 -4.79 -12.48 23.96
N LEU A 181 -4.00 -11.69 24.70
CA LEU A 181 -2.73 -12.14 25.27
C LEU A 181 -2.96 -13.29 26.27
N ALA A 182 -3.92 -13.15 27.18
CA ALA A 182 -4.26 -14.22 28.13
C ALA A 182 -4.66 -15.49 27.42
N TYR A 183 -5.53 -15.40 26.40
CA TYR A 183 -5.95 -16.52 25.58
C TYR A 183 -4.76 -17.20 24.85
N ALA A 184 -3.86 -16.40 24.25
CA ALA A 184 -2.69 -16.92 23.56
C ALA A 184 -1.73 -17.65 24.49
N THR A 185 -1.45 -17.09 25.67
CA THR A 185 -0.52 -17.65 26.67
C THR A 185 -1.06 -18.90 27.35
N THR A 186 -2.37 -19.11 27.39
CA THR A 186 -2.96 -20.38 27.86
C THR A 186 -2.79 -21.50 26.87
N ARG A 187 -2.78 -21.19 25.55
CA ARG A 187 -2.61 -22.19 24.48
C ARG A 187 -1.15 -22.52 24.19
N VAL A 188 -0.31 -21.51 24.17
CA VAL A 188 1.12 -21.64 23.85
C VAL A 188 1.90 -20.98 24.99
N GLN A 189 2.60 -21.79 25.75
CA GLN A 189 3.44 -21.26 26.84
C GLN A 189 4.63 -20.48 26.24
N PRO A 190 4.93 -19.29 26.77
CA PRO A 190 6.12 -18.55 26.38
C PRO A 190 7.40 -19.38 26.56
N PRO A 191 8.42 -19.17 25.69
CA PRO A 191 9.67 -19.91 25.74
C PRO A 191 10.40 -19.69 27.07
N SER A 192 11.26 -20.63 27.43
CA SER A 192 12.19 -20.49 28.57
C SER A 192 13.62 -20.41 28.06
N ASP A 193 14.40 -19.49 28.60
CA ASP A 193 15.85 -19.42 28.37
C ASP A 193 16.59 -19.73 29.66
N LYS A 194 17.56 -20.67 29.58
CA LYS A 194 18.37 -21.13 30.74
C LYS A 194 17.56 -21.43 32.01
N GLY A 195 16.41 -22.11 31.84
CA GLY A 195 15.52 -22.47 32.94
C GLY A 195 14.65 -21.33 33.48
N ARG A 196 14.75 -20.14 32.96
CA ARG A 196 13.89 -18.97 33.31
C ARG A 196 12.78 -18.83 32.29
N ARG A 197 11.53 -18.86 32.74
CA ARG A 197 10.38 -18.65 31.86
C ARG A 197 10.23 -17.18 31.54
N LEU A 198 9.96 -16.87 30.26
CA LEU A 198 9.49 -15.57 29.85
C LEU A 198 8.10 -15.34 30.46
N LYS A 199 7.96 -14.32 31.27
CA LYS A 199 6.67 -13.90 31.81
C LYS A 199 6.24 -12.62 31.11
N ILE A 200 5.08 -12.69 30.46
CA ILE A 200 4.46 -11.52 29.81
C ILE A 200 3.48 -10.92 30.80
N TYR A 201 3.60 -9.63 31.08
CA TYR A 201 2.77 -8.93 32.04
C TYR A 201 1.51 -8.34 31.41
N TYR A 202 1.69 -7.57 30.37
CA TYR A 202 0.60 -6.98 29.62
C TYR A 202 1.08 -6.45 28.24
N ILE A 203 0.11 -6.12 27.38
CA ILE A 203 0.33 -5.53 26.08
C ILE A 203 -0.47 -4.23 25.95
N THR A 204 0.08 -3.24 25.26
CA THR A 204 -0.61 -1.99 24.93
C THR A 204 -0.30 -1.56 23.50
N GLN A 205 -1.12 -0.70 22.93
CA GLN A 205 -0.92 -0.09 21.61
C GLN A 205 -0.64 1.42 21.78
N PRO A 206 0.62 1.87 21.83
CA PRO A 206 0.94 3.28 21.98
C PRO A 206 0.59 4.11 20.74
N SER A 207 0.72 3.55 19.54
CA SER A 207 0.47 4.29 18.29
C SER A 207 -0.25 3.46 17.22
N THR A 208 -0.81 4.19 16.24
CA THR A 208 -1.35 3.70 14.98
C THR A 208 -0.56 4.31 13.82
N LYS A 209 -0.72 3.78 12.61
CA LYS A 209 -0.07 4.29 11.38
C LYS A 209 1.48 4.30 11.42
N PRO A 210 2.13 3.14 11.66
CA PRO A 210 1.57 1.79 11.72
C PRO A 210 1.05 1.42 13.12
N PRO A 211 0.18 0.39 13.23
CA PRO A 211 -0.19 -0.19 14.51
C PRO A 211 1.05 -0.73 15.22
N THR A 212 1.38 -0.11 16.35
CA THR A 212 2.56 -0.49 17.13
C THR A 212 2.12 -1.04 18.47
N PHE A 213 2.68 -2.18 18.86
CA PHE A 213 2.36 -2.84 20.13
C PHE A 213 3.60 -2.94 21.00
N VAL A 214 3.42 -2.64 22.28
CA VAL A 214 4.46 -2.81 23.30
C VAL A 214 4.04 -3.91 24.25
N ILE A 215 4.88 -4.94 24.36
CA ILE A 215 4.67 -6.07 25.26
C ILE A 215 5.65 -5.92 26.41
N PHE A 216 5.13 -5.91 27.64
CA PHE A 216 5.92 -5.82 28.84
C PHE A 216 6.22 -7.21 29.40
N VAL A 217 7.50 -7.49 29.58
CA VAL A 217 8.00 -8.82 29.98
C VAL A 217 8.97 -8.71 31.18
N ASN A 218 9.23 -9.85 31.84
CA ASN A 218 10.15 -9.96 32.99
C ASN A 218 11.58 -9.91 32.56
N ARG A 219 12.17 -9.34 31.75
CA ARG A 219 13.59 -9.40 31.35
C ARG A 219 13.88 -10.47 30.29
N ALA A 220 14.47 -10.02 29.22
CA ALA A 220 15.15 -10.88 28.25
C ALA A 220 16.50 -11.36 28.81
#